data_ea1b330721e6678b3d82651835dd1fa5
#
_entry.id   ea1b330721e6678b3d82651835dd1fa5
#
_cell.length_a   1.000
_cell.length_b   1.000
_cell.length_c   1.000
_cell.angle_alpha   90.00
_cell.angle_beta   90.00
_cell.angle_gamma   90.00
#
_symmetry.space_group_name_H-M   'P 1'
#
loop_
_entity.id
_entity.type
_entity.pdbx_description
1 polymer ?
#
loop_
_entity_poly.entity_id
_entity_poly.type
_entity_poly.pdbx_seq_one_letter_code
_entity_poly.pdbx_strand_id
1 'polypeptide(L)'
;MLVRSCWSLAAQRWSHWTPPGERRCRLVRYEPDILSTGLDVIFCGLNPAASAARAGHNFSSRSNRFWTVLQLAGFTDVRLQPQDERRLFDYGCGITAVVSRPTKRADEVLPEEFLKARLGFETKIRRYAPRSIAFLGKRALSTMIGQPDVEWGQHARGFAGTMAWVLPNPSGLNRSFSLDALVAAYSEFRTALLASSPRIRTSI
;
A
#
# COMPACT_ATOMS: atom_id res chain seq x y z
N MET A 1 20.40 -79.38 0.87
CA MET A 1 18.94 -79.47 0.99
C MET A 1 18.38 -78.09 0.85
N LEU A 2 17.65 -77.86 -0.25
CA LEU A 2 17.13 -76.55 -0.66
C LEU A 2 15.83 -76.24 0.10
N VAL A 3 15.71 -75.02 0.61
CA VAL A 3 14.42 -74.40 0.89
C VAL A 3 14.39 -73.05 0.20
N ARG A 4 13.75 -72.97 -0.95
CA ARG A 4 13.43 -71.75 -1.67
C ARG A 4 12.17 -71.12 -1.05
N SER A 5 12.28 -69.93 -0.51
CA SER A 5 11.21 -69.13 0.03
C SER A 5 10.41 -68.46 -1.09
N CYS A 6 9.11 -68.66 -1.09
CA CYS A 6 8.09 -67.92 -1.84
C CYS A 6 7.99 -66.47 -1.35
N TRP A 7 8.56 -65.53 -2.08
CA TRP A 7 8.27 -64.10 -2.01
C TRP A 7 8.30 -63.49 -3.41
N SER A 8 7.24 -63.67 -4.14
CA SER A 8 7.08 -62.98 -5.41
C SER A 8 5.60 -63.09 -5.83
N LEU A 9 4.76 -62.19 -5.38
CA LEU A 9 3.41 -61.93 -5.96
C LEU A 9 2.63 -60.79 -5.22
N ALA A 10 3.28 -59.80 -4.64
CA ALA A 10 2.57 -58.69 -4.01
C ALA A 10 3.00 -57.29 -4.47
N ALA A 11 3.73 -57.17 -5.60
CA ALA A 11 4.30 -55.88 -6.04
C ALA A 11 3.66 -55.28 -7.31
N GLN A 12 2.44 -55.69 -7.69
CA GLN A 12 1.83 -55.21 -8.94
C GLN A 12 0.44 -54.61 -8.81
N ARG A 13 0.05 -54.02 -7.69
CA ARG A 13 -1.28 -53.41 -7.55
C ARG A 13 -1.33 -51.95 -7.06
N TRP A 14 -0.25 -51.18 -7.13
CA TRP A 14 -0.25 -49.77 -6.67
C TRP A 14 0.25 -48.76 -7.71
N SER A 15 0.04 -49.04 -9.01
CA SER A 15 0.55 -48.17 -10.09
C SER A 15 -0.42 -47.09 -10.56
N HIS A 16 -1.54 -46.85 -9.90
CA HIS A 16 -2.51 -45.83 -10.31
C HIS A 16 -3.04 -44.93 -9.18
N TRP A 17 -2.29 -44.79 -8.08
CA TRP A 17 -2.63 -43.75 -7.13
C TRP A 17 -1.97 -42.44 -7.56
N THR A 18 -2.71 -41.58 -8.31
CA THR A 18 -2.40 -40.18 -8.51
C THR A 18 -2.93 -39.42 -7.29
N PRO A 19 -2.09 -38.76 -6.49
CA PRO A 19 -2.59 -37.92 -5.40
C PRO A 19 -3.52 -36.85 -6.00
N PRO A 20 -4.64 -36.51 -5.35
CA PRO A 20 -5.52 -35.43 -5.80
C PRO A 20 -4.67 -34.16 -5.89
N GLY A 21 -4.70 -33.54 -7.09
CA GLY A 21 -3.82 -32.48 -7.52
C GLY A 21 -3.43 -31.52 -6.40
N GLU A 22 -2.14 -31.39 -6.19
CA GLU A 22 -1.56 -30.27 -5.44
C GLU A 22 -2.15 -29.00 -6.04
N ARG A 23 -3.15 -28.45 -5.39
CA ARG A 23 -3.48 -27.04 -5.59
C ARG A 23 -2.20 -26.29 -5.20
N ARG A 24 -1.36 -26.01 -6.17
CA ARG A 24 -0.26 -25.06 -6.00
C ARG A 24 -0.90 -23.83 -5.40
N CYS A 25 -0.77 -23.68 -4.08
CA CYS A 25 -1.05 -22.44 -3.40
C CYS A 25 -0.14 -21.42 -4.11
N ARG A 26 -0.70 -20.66 -5.06
CA ARG A 26 0.01 -19.56 -5.70
C ARG A 26 0.29 -18.62 -4.56
N LEU A 27 1.50 -18.64 -4.02
CA LEU A 27 1.96 -17.68 -3.04
C LEU A 27 1.69 -16.32 -3.67
N VAL A 28 0.66 -15.64 -3.21
CA VAL A 28 0.37 -14.27 -3.63
C VAL A 28 1.57 -13.46 -3.15
N ARG A 29 2.43 -13.09 -4.09
CA ARG A 29 3.60 -12.26 -3.78
C ARG A 29 3.06 -10.90 -3.41
N TYR A 30 3.16 -10.55 -2.14
CA TYR A 30 2.80 -9.23 -1.66
C TYR A 30 3.65 -8.16 -2.34
N GLU A 31 3.01 -7.23 -3.01
CA GLU A 31 3.65 -6.06 -3.60
C GLU A 31 3.17 -4.82 -2.83
N PRO A 32 4.04 -4.21 -2.00
CA PRO A 32 3.68 -3.00 -1.26
C PRO A 32 3.48 -1.80 -2.17
N ASP A 33 4.09 -1.82 -3.35
CA ASP A 33 4.08 -0.72 -4.31
C ASP A 33 3.06 -0.97 -5.44
N ILE A 34 2.04 -0.13 -5.50
CA ILE A 34 1.09 -0.04 -6.62
C ILE A 34 1.41 1.29 -7.31
N LEU A 35 2.36 1.27 -8.25
CA LEU A 35 2.95 2.46 -8.85
C LEU A 35 2.94 2.41 -10.37
N SER A 36 2.63 3.57 -10.97
CA SER A 36 2.76 3.86 -12.38
C SER A 36 3.25 5.30 -12.57
N THR A 37 3.77 5.62 -13.73
CA THR A 37 4.06 7.02 -14.09
C THR A 37 2.76 7.78 -14.41
N GLY A 38 2.76 9.10 -14.18
CA GLY A 38 1.62 9.97 -14.50
C GLY A 38 0.44 9.87 -13.54
N LEU A 39 0.63 9.29 -12.34
CA LEU A 39 -0.42 9.28 -11.32
C LEU A 39 -0.67 10.69 -10.77
N ASP A 40 -1.92 10.98 -10.47
CA ASP A 40 -2.30 12.21 -9.77
C ASP A 40 -1.84 12.19 -8.31
N VAL A 41 -1.95 11.02 -7.64
CA VAL A 41 -1.53 10.89 -6.26
C VAL A 41 -0.96 9.51 -5.94
N ILE A 42 0.09 9.49 -5.12
CA ILE A 42 0.59 8.28 -4.46
C ILE A 42 0.29 8.39 -2.96
N PHE A 43 -0.51 7.50 -2.42
CA PHE A 43 -0.74 7.36 -0.98
C PHE A 43 0.41 6.59 -0.35
N CYS A 44 1.11 7.22 0.58
CA CYS A 44 2.33 6.70 1.18
C CYS A 44 2.13 6.29 2.64
N GLY A 45 2.14 4.98 2.93
CA GLY A 45 2.22 4.46 4.30
C GLY A 45 3.62 4.55 4.90
N LEU A 46 3.73 4.31 6.21
CA LEU A 46 5.03 4.18 6.88
C LEU A 46 5.73 2.91 6.40
N ASN A 47 5.04 1.80 6.53
CA ASN A 47 5.45 0.47 6.14
C ASN A 47 4.23 -0.45 5.97
N PRO A 48 4.38 -1.63 5.35
CA PRO A 48 3.32 -2.62 5.29
C PRO A 48 2.92 -3.15 6.67
N ALA A 49 1.63 -3.33 6.91
CA ALA A 49 1.19 -4.11 8.06
C ALA A 49 1.48 -5.61 7.83
N ALA A 50 1.85 -6.35 8.87
CA ALA A 50 2.06 -7.80 8.79
C ALA A 50 0.81 -8.56 8.31
N SER A 51 -0.40 -8.04 8.59
CA SER A 51 -1.66 -8.57 8.07
C SER A 51 -1.79 -8.36 6.55
N ALA A 52 -1.36 -7.22 6.03
CA ALA A 52 -1.34 -6.91 4.61
C ALA A 52 -0.38 -7.84 3.85
N ALA A 53 0.83 -8.02 4.38
CA ALA A 53 1.82 -8.95 3.80
C ALA A 53 1.31 -10.40 3.75
N ARG A 54 0.59 -10.85 4.80
CA ARG A 54 -0.02 -12.20 4.80
C ARG A 54 -1.20 -12.33 3.84
N ALA A 55 -2.00 -11.27 3.71
CA ALA A 55 -3.16 -11.26 2.80
C ALA A 55 -2.75 -11.05 1.34
N GLY A 56 -1.53 -10.56 1.08
CA GLY A 56 -1.06 -10.22 -0.26
C GLY A 56 -1.60 -8.90 -0.80
N HIS A 57 -2.26 -8.06 0.04
CA HIS A 57 -2.93 -6.84 -0.39
C HIS A 57 -2.77 -5.70 0.61
N ASN A 58 -2.60 -4.50 0.09
CA ASN A 58 -2.48 -3.29 0.90
C ASN A 58 -3.78 -2.97 1.66
N PHE A 59 -3.64 -2.43 2.88
CA PHE A 59 -4.77 -1.99 3.72
C PHE A 59 -5.86 -3.07 3.94
N SER A 60 -5.50 -4.35 3.94
CA SER A 60 -6.42 -5.50 4.00
C SER A 60 -7.02 -5.78 5.39
N SER A 61 -6.57 -5.11 6.44
CA SER A 61 -7.17 -5.26 7.77
C SER A 61 -8.63 -4.79 7.76
N ARG A 62 -9.54 -5.58 8.35
CA ARG A 62 -10.97 -5.23 8.47
C ARG A 62 -11.23 -3.89 9.17
N SER A 63 -10.35 -3.51 10.10
CA SER A 63 -10.45 -2.23 10.82
C SER A 63 -9.84 -1.06 10.04
N ASN A 64 -9.17 -1.30 8.91
CA ASN A 64 -8.58 -0.24 8.12
C ASN A 64 -9.67 0.47 7.31
N ARG A 65 -9.68 1.80 7.38
CA ARG A 65 -10.70 2.66 6.79
C ARG A 65 -10.28 3.22 5.42
N PHE A 66 -9.09 2.87 4.91
CA PHE A 66 -8.52 3.43 3.67
C PHE A 66 -9.49 3.39 2.49
N TRP A 67 -9.98 2.20 2.17
CA TRP A 67 -10.87 2.00 1.01
C TRP A 67 -12.21 2.74 1.15
N THR A 68 -12.76 2.80 2.37
CA THR A 68 -13.97 3.55 2.66
C THR A 68 -13.74 5.06 2.56
N VAL A 69 -12.60 5.54 3.08
CA VAL A 69 -12.24 6.97 3.02
C VAL A 69 -12.01 7.42 1.59
N LEU A 70 -11.33 6.62 0.74
CA LEU A 70 -11.12 6.98 -0.67
C LEU A 70 -12.46 7.16 -1.42
N GLN A 71 -13.42 6.27 -1.21
CA GLN A 71 -14.75 6.41 -1.81
C GLN A 71 -15.47 7.64 -1.28
N LEU A 72 -15.59 7.77 0.03
CA LEU A 72 -16.36 8.87 0.63
C LEU A 72 -15.76 10.25 0.36
N ALA A 73 -14.43 10.33 0.22
CA ALA A 73 -13.72 11.54 -0.19
C ALA A 73 -13.72 11.77 -1.70
N GLY A 74 -14.30 10.85 -2.49
CA GLY A 74 -14.49 10.98 -3.93
C GLY A 74 -13.22 10.67 -4.77
N PHE A 75 -12.21 10.00 -4.23
CA PHE A 75 -11.07 9.50 -5.02
C PHE A 75 -11.47 8.34 -5.92
N THR A 76 -12.45 7.53 -5.50
CA THR A 76 -13.02 6.44 -6.28
C THR A 76 -14.56 6.59 -6.28
N ASP A 77 -15.22 6.20 -7.34
CA ASP A 77 -16.69 6.21 -7.46
C ASP A 77 -17.35 5.07 -6.67
N VAL A 78 -16.61 3.97 -6.50
CA VAL A 78 -17.03 2.80 -5.72
C VAL A 78 -16.02 2.48 -4.63
N ARG A 79 -16.48 1.78 -3.58
CA ARG A 79 -15.60 1.26 -2.56
C ARG A 79 -14.84 0.03 -3.11
N LEU A 80 -13.58 0.23 -3.45
CA LEU A 80 -12.70 -0.86 -3.83
C LEU A 80 -12.43 -1.81 -2.64
N GLN A 81 -12.14 -3.06 -2.96
CA GLN A 81 -11.65 -4.03 -1.98
C GLN A 81 -10.12 -4.13 -2.07
N PRO A 82 -9.42 -4.60 -1.02
CA PRO A 82 -7.97 -4.79 -1.09
C PRO A 82 -7.49 -5.60 -2.31
N GLN A 83 -8.29 -6.58 -2.75
CA GLN A 83 -8.00 -7.41 -3.92
C GLN A 83 -8.05 -6.62 -5.24
N ASP A 84 -8.78 -5.51 -5.24
CA ASP A 84 -8.94 -4.63 -6.41
C ASP A 84 -7.92 -3.48 -6.42
N GLU A 85 -6.88 -3.52 -5.57
CA GLU A 85 -5.96 -2.40 -5.35
C GLU A 85 -5.33 -1.85 -6.64
N ARG A 86 -5.14 -2.68 -7.68
CA ARG A 86 -4.62 -2.22 -8.98
C ARG A 86 -5.60 -1.36 -9.77
N ARG A 87 -6.90 -1.44 -9.46
CA ARG A 87 -7.90 -0.53 -10.06
C ARG A 87 -7.74 0.92 -9.60
N LEU A 88 -6.91 1.19 -8.59
CA LEU A 88 -6.53 2.56 -8.25
C LEU A 88 -5.90 3.31 -9.45
N PHE A 89 -5.28 2.60 -10.39
CA PHE A 89 -4.76 3.23 -11.60
C PHE A 89 -5.85 3.86 -12.47
N ASP A 90 -7.06 3.30 -12.49
CA ASP A 90 -8.21 3.86 -13.22
C ASP A 90 -8.63 5.23 -12.67
N TYR A 91 -8.22 5.53 -11.44
CA TYR A 91 -8.49 6.78 -10.72
C TYR A 91 -7.26 7.68 -10.55
N GLY A 92 -6.18 7.41 -11.28
CA GLY A 92 -4.92 8.16 -11.16
C GLY A 92 -4.25 8.03 -9.79
N CYS A 93 -4.57 6.99 -9.03
CA CYS A 93 -4.08 6.77 -7.67
C CYS A 93 -3.08 5.61 -7.59
N GLY A 94 -2.15 5.70 -6.67
CA GLY A 94 -1.21 4.63 -6.34
C GLY A 94 -0.95 4.48 -4.85
N ILE A 95 -0.23 3.44 -4.48
CA ILE A 95 0.14 3.14 -3.09
C ILE A 95 1.63 2.84 -3.03
N THR A 96 2.29 3.33 -1.98
CA THR A 96 3.66 2.96 -1.62
C THR A 96 3.88 2.99 -0.11
N ALA A 97 5.03 2.55 0.33
CA ALA A 97 5.49 2.70 1.70
C ALA A 97 6.95 3.15 1.74
N VAL A 98 7.33 3.92 2.78
CA VAL A 98 8.72 4.38 2.95
C VAL A 98 9.64 3.23 3.31
N VAL A 99 9.25 2.40 4.27
CA VAL A 99 9.99 1.20 4.71
C VAL A 99 9.29 -0.04 4.17
N SER A 100 10.05 -0.95 3.57
CA SER A 100 9.50 -2.17 2.96
C SER A 100 9.24 -3.31 3.95
N ARG A 101 9.83 -3.25 5.15
CA ARG A 101 9.70 -4.29 6.17
C ARG A 101 8.31 -4.29 6.82
N PRO A 102 7.55 -5.39 6.75
CA PRO A 102 6.27 -5.49 7.43
C PRO A 102 6.41 -5.54 8.96
N THR A 103 5.49 -4.88 9.67
CA THR A 103 5.41 -4.93 11.14
C THR A 103 3.97 -5.17 11.61
N LYS A 104 3.83 -5.60 12.87
CA LYS A 104 2.50 -5.70 13.50
C LYS A 104 1.98 -4.32 13.90
N ARG A 105 2.86 -3.44 14.35
CA ARG A 105 2.58 -2.09 14.81
C ARG A 105 3.50 -1.08 14.13
N ALA A 106 3.00 0.12 13.91
CA ALA A 106 3.77 1.19 13.27
C ALA A 106 4.95 1.69 14.12
N ASP A 107 4.86 1.59 15.46
CA ASP A 107 5.91 1.99 16.40
C ASP A 107 7.13 1.05 16.40
N GLU A 108 7.00 -0.16 15.84
CA GLU A 108 8.12 -1.08 15.63
C GLU A 108 9.10 -0.65 14.53
N VAL A 109 8.73 0.32 13.70
CA VAL A 109 9.63 0.92 12.71
C VAL A 109 10.46 2.01 13.40
N LEU A 110 11.76 1.84 13.43
CA LEU A 110 12.66 2.77 14.09
C LEU A 110 12.93 4.03 13.22
N PRO A 111 13.22 5.19 13.81
CA PRO A 111 13.58 6.41 13.07
C PRO A 111 14.69 6.20 12.04
N GLU A 112 15.71 5.41 12.40
CA GLU A 112 16.87 5.10 11.56
C GLU A 112 16.48 4.37 10.27
N GLU A 113 15.38 3.59 10.29
CA GLU A 113 14.87 2.91 9.10
C GLU A 113 14.32 3.90 8.08
N PHE A 114 13.66 4.98 8.53
CA PHE A 114 13.20 6.05 7.63
C PHE A 114 14.36 6.83 7.05
N LEU A 115 15.37 7.16 7.87
CA LEU A 115 16.57 7.86 7.42
C LEU A 115 17.34 7.03 6.40
N LYS A 116 17.52 5.75 6.65
CA LYS A 116 18.16 4.81 5.72
C LYS A 116 17.39 4.66 4.41
N ALA A 117 16.07 4.64 4.46
CA ALA A 117 15.23 4.49 3.28
C ALA A 117 15.13 5.78 2.45
N ARG A 118 15.40 6.96 3.03
CA ARG A 118 15.12 8.27 2.46
C ARG A 118 15.60 8.44 1.02
N LEU A 119 16.90 8.24 0.74
CA LEU A 119 17.47 8.47 -0.59
C LEU A 119 16.85 7.57 -1.66
N GLY A 120 16.66 6.30 -1.35
CA GLY A 120 16.00 5.35 -2.25
C GLY A 120 14.53 5.70 -2.48
N PHE A 121 13.86 6.17 -1.43
CA PHE A 121 12.47 6.60 -1.51
C PHE A 121 12.30 7.88 -2.32
N GLU A 122 13.17 8.90 -2.13
CA GLU A 122 13.19 10.11 -2.96
C GLU A 122 13.42 9.77 -4.44
N THR A 123 14.37 8.86 -4.73
CA THR A 123 14.64 8.39 -6.09
C THR A 123 13.40 7.71 -6.70
N LYS A 124 12.70 6.87 -5.91
CA LYS A 124 11.44 6.25 -6.30
C LYS A 124 10.39 7.31 -6.69
N ILE A 125 10.16 8.30 -5.84
CA ILE A 125 9.16 9.35 -6.11
C ILE A 125 9.53 10.17 -7.35
N ARG A 126 10.80 10.56 -7.53
CA ARG A 126 11.26 11.25 -8.74
C ARG A 126 11.06 10.40 -10.01
N ARG A 127 11.30 9.08 -9.92
CA ARG A 127 11.13 8.17 -11.07
C ARG A 127 9.67 8.08 -11.53
N TYR A 128 8.73 7.96 -10.62
CA TYR A 128 7.31 7.86 -10.96
C TYR A 128 6.65 9.22 -11.18
N ALA A 129 7.26 10.28 -10.66
CA ALA A 129 6.87 11.69 -10.84
C ALA A 129 5.34 11.93 -10.71
N PRO A 130 4.70 11.51 -9.60
CA PRO A 130 3.29 11.79 -9.41
C PRO A 130 3.07 13.30 -9.24
N ARG A 131 1.86 13.80 -9.50
CA ARG A 131 1.53 15.20 -9.23
C ARG A 131 1.58 15.50 -7.73
N SER A 132 1.19 14.55 -6.90
CA SER A 132 1.23 14.68 -5.45
C SER A 132 1.57 13.37 -4.76
N ILE A 133 2.18 13.48 -3.57
CA ILE A 133 2.35 12.38 -2.62
C ILE A 133 1.64 12.71 -1.31
N ALA A 134 0.81 11.79 -0.81
CA ALA A 134 0.08 11.91 0.44
C ALA A 134 0.66 10.98 1.50
N PHE A 135 1.37 11.52 2.47
CA PHE A 135 1.90 10.75 3.61
C PHE A 135 0.80 10.44 4.61
N LEU A 136 0.57 9.16 4.89
CA LEU A 136 -0.46 8.69 5.82
C LEU A 136 0.08 8.69 7.26
N GLY A 137 0.08 9.86 7.88
CA GLY A 137 0.66 10.15 9.18
C GLY A 137 1.93 11.00 9.08
N LYS A 138 2.20 11.75 10.14
CA LYS A 138 3.31 12.71 10.21
C LYS A 138 4.69 12.04 10.27
N ARG A 139 4.79 10.91 10.96
CA ARG A 139 6.06 10.33 11.43
C ARG A 139 7.10 10.07 10.34
N ALA A 140 6.69 9.48 9.20
CA ALA A 140 7.65 9.15 8.15
C ALA A 140 8.26 10.41 7.53
N LEU A 141 7.40 11.38 7.15
CA LEU A 141 7.87 12.64 6.58
C LEU A 141 8.73 13.41 7.58
N SER A 142 8.22 13.65 8.82
CA SER A 142 8.93 14.41 9.84
C SER A 142 10.34 13.86 10.13
N THR A 143 10.46 12.51 10.22
CA THR A 143 11.76 11.87 10.43
C THR A 143 12.69 12.07 9.23
N MET A 144 12.19 11.83 8.01
CA MET A 144 13.03 11.94 6.81
C MET A 144 13.54 13.35 6.56
N ILE A 145 12.75 14.39 6.88
CA ILE A 145 13.17 15.79 6.66
C ILE A 145 13.79 16.45 7.88
N GLY A 146 13.82 15.76 9.02
CA GLY A 146 14.38 16.30 10.28
C GLY A 146 13.53 17.42 10.89
N GLN A 147 12.20 17.44 10.62
CA GLN A 147 11.27 18.46 11.13
C GLN A 147 10.22 17.79 12.03
N PRO A 148 10.31 17.91 13.37
CA PRO A 148 9.37 17.24 14.27
C PRO A 148 7.94 17.75 14.16
N ASP A 149 7.74 19.04 13.93
CA ASP A 149 6.46 19.75 13.95
C ASP A 149 5.86 19.90 12.55
N VAL A 150 5.75 18.76 11.83
CA VAL A 150 5.05 18.73 10.54
C VAL A 150 3.55 18.88 10.78
N GLU A 151 2.92 19.83 10.09
CA GLU A 151 1.49 20.08 10.17
C GLU A 151 0.68 19.12 9.29
N TRP A 152 -0.62 18.99 9.61
CA TRP A 152 -1.58 18.33 8.72
C TRP A 152 -1.86 19.20 7.50
N GLY A 153 -2.19 18.58 6.36
CA GLY A 153 -2.46 19.30 5.13
C GLY A 153 -1.25 19.39 4.21
N GLN A 154 -1.19 20.43 3.41
CA GLN A 154 -0.13 20.62 2.41
C GLN A 154 1.20 21.02 3.06
N HIS A 155 2.26 20.29 2.72
CA HIS A 155 3.61 20.63 3.14
C HIS A 155 4.25 21.60 2.15
N ALA A 156 4.59 22.81 2.61
CA ALA A 156 5.00 23.93 1.76
C ALA A 156 6.21 23.63 0.84
N ARG A 157 7.18 22.82 1.32
CA ARG A 157 8.39 22.49 0.55
C ARG A 157 8.21 21.32 -0.40
N GLY A 158 7.04 20.68 -0.40
CA GLY A 158 6.87 19.41 -1.13
C GLY A 158 7.80 18.30 -0.63
N PHE A 159 7.95 17.24 -1.43
CA PHE A 159 8.88 16.15 -1.20
C PHE A 159 9.39 15.60 -2.53
N ALA A 160 10.71 15.48 -2.68
CA ALA A 160 11.37 14.96 -3.90
C ALA A 160 10.94 15.67 -5.21
N GLY A 161 10.59 16.96 -5.16
CA GLY A 161 10.11 17.75 -6.31
C GLY A 161 8.61 17.59 -6.60
N THR A 162 7.86 16.91 -5.74
CA THR A 162 6.43 16.63 -5.86
C THR A 162 5.66 17.37 -4.77
N MET A 163 4.43 17.81 -5.04
CA MET A 163 3.54 18.36 -4.01
C MET A 163 3.33 17.30 -2.92
N ALA A 164 3.55 17.66 -1.67
CA ALA A 164 3.39 16.73 -0.55
C ALA A 164 2.25 17.13 0.37
N TRP A 165 1.48 16.16 0.82
CA TRP A 165 0.42 16.29 1.80
C TRP A 165 0.64 15.35 2.96
N VAL A 166 0.18 15.75 4.15
CA VAL A 166 0.18 14.94 5.36
C VAL A 166 -1.26 14.70 5.76
N LEU A 167 -1.70 13.46 5.64
CA LEU A 167 -3.07 13.03 5.93
C LEU A 167 -3.12 12.16 7.17
N PRO A 168 -4.20 12.19 7.95
CA PRO A 168 -4.37 11.27 9.07
C PRO A 168 -4.35 9.82 8.58
N ASN A 169 -3.63 8.95 9.30
CA ASN A 169 -3.53 7.53 8.96
C ASN A 169 -4.91 6.85 9.13
N PRO A 170 -5.45 6.17 8.11
CA PRO A 170 -6.75 5.51 8.16
C PRO A 170 -6.76 4.17 8.92
N SER A 171 -5.64 3.78 9.54
CA SER A 171 -5.54 2.56 10.35
C SER A 171 -6.61 2.54 11.45
N GLY A 172 -7.23 1.39 11.66
CA GLY A 172 -8.16 1.19 12.78
C GLY A 172 -7.53 1.33 14.16
N LEU A 173 -6.20 1.27 14.27
CA LEU A 173 -5.47 1.54 15.50
C LEU A 173 -5.37 3.05 15.80
N ASN A 174 -5.55 3.91 14.81
CA ASN A 174 -5.58 5.35 14.98
C ASN A 174 -6.97 5.79 15.49
N ARG A 175 -7.13 5.93 16.79
CA ARG A 175 -8.38 6.37 17.45
C ARG A 175 -8.52 7.88 17.52
N SER A 176 -7.49 8.66 17.18
CA SER A 176 -7.50 10.13 17.26
C SER A 176 -8.37 10.78 16.19
N PHE A 177 -8.76 10.05 15.14
CA PHE A 177 -9.58 10.56 14.06
C PHE A 177 -10.79 9.67 13.83
N SER A 178 -11.99 10.26 13.86
CA SER A 178 -13.22 9.62 13.42
C SER A 178 -13.21 9.33 11.92
N LEU A 179 -14.16 8.57 11.41
CA LEU A 179 -14.31 8.37 9.96
C LEU A 179 -14.56 9.70 9.25
N ASP A 180 -15.46 10.53 9.80
CA ASP A 180 -15.81 11.82 9.20
C ASP A 180 -14.62 12.78 9.17
N ALA A 181 -13.80 12.82 10.22
CA ALA A 181 -12.58 13.61 10.24
C ALA A 181 -11.55 13.13 9.19
N LEU A 182 -11.45 11.82 8.97
CA LEU A 182 -10.63 11.29 7.87
C LEU A 182 -11.18 11.71 6.51
N VAL A 183 -12.50 11.55 6.31
CA VAL A 183 -13.14 11.91 5.04
C VAL A 183 -12.96 13.40 4.77
N ALA A 184 -13.15 14.27 5.76
CA ALA A 184 -12.94 15.71 5.61
C ALA A 184 -11.53 16.06 5.16
N ALA A 185 -10.48 15.50 5.82
CA ALA A 185 -9.08 15.75 5.47
C ALA A 185 -8.71 15.24 4.06
N TYR A 186 -9.24 14.08 3.66
CA TYR A 186 -8.99 13.53 2.33
C TYR A 186 -9.77 14.29 1.24
N SER A 187 -10.97 14.78 1.53
CA SER A 187 -11.77 15.62 0.61
C SER A 187 -11.10 16.98 0.38
N GLU A 188 -10.54 17.60 1.43
CA GLU A 188 -9.76 18.82 1.32
C GLU A 188 -8.56 18.61 0.39
N PHE A 189 -7.80 17.54 0.61
CA PHE A 189 -6.69 17.18 -0.26
C PHE A 189 -7.12 16.98 -1.71
N ARG A 190 -8.21 16.26 -1.94
CA ARG A 190 -8.75 16.04 -3.30
C ARG A 190 -9.12 17.37 -3.97
N THR A 191 -9.76 18.26 -3.25
CA THR A 191 -10.12 19.59 -3.76
C THR A 191 -8.89 20.38 -4.19
N ALA A 192 -7.85 20.39 -3.36
CA ALA A 192 -6.58 21.05 -3.70
C ALA A 192 -5.89 20.42 -4.89
N LEU A 193 -5.92 19.09 -5.00
CA LEU A 193 -5.36 18.35 -6.13
C LEU A 193 -6.07 18.72 -7.44
N LEU A 194 -7.39 18.82 -7.44
CA LEU A 194 -8.17 19.23 -8.60
C LEU A 194 -7.93 20.70 -8.98
N ALA A 195 -7.81 21.59 -8.00
CA ALA A 195 -7.52 23.00 -8.22
C ALA A 195 -6.13 23.23 -8.85
N SER A 196 -5.15 22.39 -8.53
CA SER A 196 -3.79 22.42 -9.07
C SER A 196 -3.66 21.80 -10.47
N SER A 197 -4.74 21.22 -11.02
CA SER A 197 -4.76 20.71 -12.40
C SER A 197 -4.65 21.88 -13.39
N PRO A 198 -3.75 21.84 -14.38
CA PRO A 198 -3.78 22.83 -15.43
C PRO A 198 -5.15 22.77 -16.11
N ARG A 199 -5.91 23.86 -16.07
CA ARG A 199 -7.14 23.98 -16.87
C ARG A 199 -6.73 23.82 -18.32
N ILE A 200 -7.14 22.74 -18.97
CA ILE A 200 -7.09 22.68 -20.43
C ILE A 200 -7.99 23.82 -20.89
N ARG A 201 -7.37 24.94 -21.31
CA ARG A 201 -8.11 25.99 -22.04
C ARG A 201 -8.53 25.31 -23.35
N THR A 202 -9.75 24.86 -23.40
CA THR A 202 -10.43 24.56 -24.66
C THR A 202 -10.56 25.92 -25.36
N SER A 203 -9.61 26.22 -26.26
CA SER A 203 -9.78 27.32 -27.22
C SER A 203 -10.91 26.90 -28.14
N ILE A 204 -12.02 27.60 -28.03
CA ILE A 204 -13.14 27.55 -28.99
C ILE A 204 -12.72 28.33 -30.25
#